data_269fe69f78ae5ab1baca3b1e4e6021d5
#
_entry.id   269fe69f78ae5ab1baca3b1e4e6021d5
#
_cell.length_a   1.000
_cell.length_b   1.000
_cell.length_c   1.000
_cell.angle_alpha   90.00
_cell.angle_beta   90.00
_cell.angle_gamma   90.00
#
_symmetry.space_group_name_H-M   'P 1'
#
loop_
_entity.id
_entity.type
_entity.pdbx_description
1 polymer ?
#
loop_
_entity_poly.entity_id
_entity_poly.type
_entity_poly.pdbx_seq_one_letter_code
_entity_poly.pdbx_strand_id
1 'polypeptide(L)'
;MHAKIILAVLTCLLCCCNGIAQKTATGSLLVLNKADNTMVVIDGATLKVVATVPTGEGPHEMTVSDDGKLAFVSNYGAQQHGHSLCVVDIAARKEIRRVELGSLLRPHGIEAKDGKVYFISELTRTVGRYDFAADKIDWLTGTGQDGGHMLVLTPDGKRMYTANRVSDAVTSIDIGSPSSPGKMVQIATGSKPEGIDISPDGKEVWVGNTGDGTIDIIDVTSNAIKQSFAVGKVPIRVKFTPDGKRVLVSDNGAGELVIIDAHARKVIKRVKAEGAPVGILIVPDGKRAFVARSGSGIVSVFDLGTLEFTGDIKTGNGPDGMGWTK
;
A
#
# COMPACT_ATOMS: atom_id res chain seq x y z
N MET A 1 35.64 21.53 -77.22
CA MET A 1 34.98 22.16 -76.12
C MET A 1 34.04 21.13 -75.49
N HIS A 2 34.43 20.49 -74.36
CA HIS A 2 33.65 19.46 -73.72
C HIS A 2 33.12 20.01 -72.39
N ALA A 3 31.78 20.13 -72.28
CA ALA A 3 31.11 20.52 -71.07
C ALA A 3 30.95 19.28 -70.14
N LYS A 4 31.51 19.32 -68.95
CA LYS A 4 31.29 18.33 -67.92
C LYS A 4 30.05 18.68 -67.08
N ILE A 5 29.06 17.81 -67.13
CA ILE A 5 27.87 17.91 -66.29
C ILE A 5 28.23 17.24 -64.93
N ILE A 6 28.17 18.01 -63.87
CA ILE A 6 28.31 17.48 -62.49
C ILE A 6 26.91 17.18 -61.94
N LEU A 7 26.67 15.87 -61.71
CA LEU A 7 25.45 15.37 -61.08
C LEU A 7 25.63 15.35 -59.54
N ALA A 8 24.94 16.27 -58.86
CA ALA A 8 24.92 16.30 -57.40
C ALA A 8 23.88 15.26 -56.89
N VAL A 9 24.36 14.22 -56.22
CA VAL A 9 23.50 13.23 -55.54
C VAL A 9 23.18 13.76 -54.15
N LEU A 10 21.93 14.13 -53.94
CA LEU A 10 21.42 14.56 -52.63
C LEU A 10 21.04 13.28 -51.84
N THR A 11 21.91 12.92 -50.90
CA THR A 11 21.65 11.77 -49.96
C THR A 11 20.75 12.27 -48.83
N CYS A 12 19.47 11.89 -48.86
CA CYS A 12 18.51 12.13 -47.80
C CYS A 12 18.78 11.12 -46.66
N LEU A 13 19.40 11.55 -45.58
CA LEU A 13 19.48 10.74 -44.35
C LEU A 13 18.09 10.71 -43.69
N LEU A 14 17.37 9.61 -43.86
CA LEU A 14 16.23 9.28 -43.02
C LEU A 14 16.76 8.94 -41.61
N CYS A 15 16.63 9.89 -40.69
CA CYS A 15 16.81 9.64 -39.25
C CYS A 15 15.62 8.79 -38.78
N CYS A 16 15.77 7.45 -38.75
CA CYS A 16 14.85 6.56 -38.06
C CYS A 16 14.97 6.83 -36.56
N CYS A 17 14.12 7.68 -36.05
CA CYS A 17 13.85 7.73 -34.61
C CYS A 17 13.23 6.39 -34.18
N ASN A 18 14.05 5.42 -33.83
CA ASN A 18 13.61 4.27 -33.06
C ASN A 18 13.16 4.77 -31.70
N GLY A 19 11.89 5.11 -31.58
CA GLY A 19 11.24 5.26 -30.30
C GLY A 19 11.38 3.93 -29.57
N ILE A 20 12.27 3.87 -28.57
CA ILE A 20 12.32 2.76 -27.63
C ILE A 20 10.98 2.79 -26.92
N ALA A 21 10.05 1.94 -27.36
CA ALA A 21 8.80 1.72 -26.65
C ALA A 21 9.17 1.29 -25.22
N GLN A 22 9.00 2.19 -24.28
CA GLN A 22 9.26 1.96 -22.89
C GLN A 22 8.36 0.81 -22.46
N LYS A 23 8.95 -0.35 -22.16
CA LYS A 23 8.22 -1.53 -21.73
C LYS A 23 7.46 -1.15 -20.45
N THR A 24 6.17 -0.85 -20.61
CA THR A 24 5.29 -0.55 -19.48
C THR A 24 5.18 -1.80 -18.61
N ALA A 25 5.15 -1.61 -17.30
CA ALA A 25 4.99 -2.71 -16.35
C ALA A 25 3.74 -3.53 -16.73
N THR A 26 3.95 -4.81 -17.05
CA THR A 26 2.87 -5.73 -17.37
C THR A 26 2.27 -6.23 -16.06
N GLY A 27 1.30 -5.50 -15.51
CA GLY A 27 0.60 -5.87 -14.29
C GLY A 27 -0.76 -5.20 -14.26
N SER A 28 -1.56 -5.49 -13.25
CA SER A 28 -2.84 -4.83 -13.01
C SER A 28 -2.82 -4.11 -11.68
N LEU A 29 -3.44 -2.94 -11.64
CA LEU A 29 -3.78 -2.25 -10.41
C LEU A 29 -5.12 -2.78 -9.92
N LEU A 30 -5.17 -3.20 -8.67
CA LEU A 30 -6.38 -3.58 -7.96
C LEU A 30 -6.73 -2.45 -6.99
N VAL A 31 -8.01 -2.05 -6.94
CA VAL A 31 -8.48 -0.96 -6.07
C VAL A 31 -9.76 -1.40 -5.37
N LEU A 32 -9.79 -1.27 -4.06
CA LEU A 32 -11.01 -1.48 -3.26
C LEU A 32 -11.84 -0.21 -3.23
N ASN A 33 -13.15 -0.35 -3.51
CA ASN A 33 -14.14 0.72 -3.35
C ASN A 33 -15.00 0.39 -2.13
N LYS A 34 -14.70 1.00 -1.00
CA LYS A 34 -15.30 0.67 0.30
C LYS A 34 -16.82 0.80 0.33
N ALA A 35 -17.33 1.87 -0.26
CA ALA A 35 -18.76 2.14 -0.25
C ALA A 35 -19.55 1.31 -1.27
N ASP A 36 -18.88 0.77 -2.29
CA ASP A 36 -19.51 -0.06 -3.32
C ASP A 36 -19.37 -1.57 -3.03
N ASN A 37 -18.60 -1.95 -2.02
CA ASN A 37 -18.29 -3.36 -1.69
C ASN A 37 -17.68 -4.12 -2.88
N THR A 38 -16.76 -3.46 -3.59
CA THR A 38 -16.14 -4.02 -4.79
C THR A 38 -14.63 -3.83 -4.80
N MET A 39 -13.97 -4.68 -5.59
CA MET A 39 -12.61 -4.50 -6.07
C MET A 39 -12.66 -4.29 -7.58
N VAL A 40 -12.07 -3.22 -8.10
CA VAL A 40 -11.86 -3.06 -9.54
C VAL A 40 -10.47 -3.51 -9.95
N VAL A 41 -10.40 -4.12 -11.13
CA VAL A 41 -9.15 -4.52 -11.80
C VAL A 41 -8.90 -3.53 -12.93
N ILE A 42 -7.74 -2.91 -12.92
CA ILE A 42 -7.33 -1.89 -13.87
C ILE A 42 -6.09 -2.39 -14.62
N ASP A 43 -6.13 -2.41 -15.92
CA ASP A 43 -4.98 -2.76 -16.75
C ASP A 43 -3.84 -1.75 -16.57
N GLY A 44 -2.68 -2.22 -16.15
CA GLY A 44 -1.55 -1.36 -15.76
C GLY A 44 -0.90 -0.57 -16.91
N ALA A 45 -1.13 -0.99 -18.16
CA ALA A 45 -0.60 -0.31 -19.34
C ALA A 45 -1.57 0.77 -19.86
N THR A 46 -2.85 0.43 -19.94
CA THR A 46 -3.88 1.31 -20.52
C THR A 46 -4.59 2.17 -19.47
N LEU A 47 -4.46 1.83 -18.18
CA LEU A 47 -5.13 2.46 -17.04
C LEU A 47 -6.67 2.43 -17.15
N LYS A 48 -7.21 1.42 -17.85
CA LYS A 48 -8.64 1.21 -17.98
C LYS A 48 -9.14 0.16 -17.01
N VAL A 49 -10.30 0.40 -16.41
CA VAL A 49 -11.01 -0.62 -15.63
C VAL A 49 -11.42 -1.75 -16.59
N VAL A 50 -10.97 -2.97 -16.29
CA VAL A 50 -11.22 -4.17 -17.10
C VAL A 50 -12.14 -5.18 -16.41
N ALA A 51 -12.35 -5.03 -15.10
CA ALA A 51 -13.31 -5.83 -14.34
C ALA A 51 -13.70 -5.14 -13.04
N THR A 52 -14.87 -5.55 -12.51
CA THR A 52 -15.33 -5.26 -11.16
C THR A 52 -15.69 -6.58 -10.49
N VAL A 53 -15.12 -6.83 -9.31
CA VAL A 53 -15.31 -8.07 -8.54
C VAL A 53 -16.01 -7.70 -7.25
N PRO A 54 -17.16 -8.31 -6.92
CA PRO A 54 -17.78 -8.14 -5.61
C PRO A 54 -16.86 -8.65 -4.50
N THR A 55 -16.87 -7.99 -3.35
CA THR A 55 -16.16 -8.37 -2.13
C THR A 55 -17.16 -8.58 -0.98
N GLY A 56 -16.67 -8.67 0.26
CA GLY A 56 -17.52 -8.51 1.44
C GLY A 56 -17.81 -7.05 1.73
N GLU A 57 -18.56 -6.79 2.79
CA GLU A 57 -18.96 -5.45 3.20
C GLU A 57 -17.76 -4.63 3.71
N GLY A 58 -17.65 -3.40 3.25
CA GLY A 58 -16.62 -2.46 3.65
C GLY A 58 -15.19 -2.97 3.42
N PRO A 59 -14.80 -3.40 2.19
CA PRO A 59 -13.45 -3.84 1.92
C PRO A 59 -12.48 -2.67 2.14
N HIS A 60 -11.49 -2.85 3.03
CA HIS A 60 -10.65 -1.73 3.49
C HIS A 60 -9.21 -1.82 2.99
N GLU A 61 -8.54 -2.95 3.28
CA GLU A 61 -7.17 -3.19 2.89
C GLU A 61 -7.06 -4.49 2.10
N MET A 62 -6.03 -4.56 1.27
CA MET A 62 -5.74 -5.74 0.48
C MET A 62 -4.24 -5.99 0.36
N THR A 63 -3.92 -7.23 0.07
CA THR A 63 -2.58 -7.66 -0.31
C THR A 63 -2.67 -8.64 -1.47
N VAL A 64 -1.58 -8.78 -2.21
CA VAL A 64 -1.46 -9.72 -3.33
C VAL A 64 -0.46 -10.81 -2.96
N SER A 65 -0.75 -12.07 -3.31
CA SER A 65 0.18 -13.18 -3.08
C SER A 65 1.52 -12.97 -3.79
N ASP A 66 2.59 -13.59 -3.29
CA ASP A 66 3.95 -13.44 -3.84
C ASP A 66 4.05 -13.80 -5.33
N ASP A 67 3.22 -14.74 -5.80
CA ASP A 67 3.13 -15.15 -7.20
C ASP A 67 2.21 -14.27 -8.06
N GLY A 68 1.57 -13.28 -7.44
CA GLY A 68 0.68 -12.31 -8.13
C GLY A 68 -0.67 -12.86 -8.57
N LYS A 69 -1.09 -14.06 -8.12
CA LYS A 69 -2.31 -14.71 -8.61
C LYS A 69 -3.54 -14.46 -7.75
N LEU A 70 -3.35 -14.28 -6.45
CA LEU A 70 -4.43 -14.10 -5.49
C LEU A 70 -4.39 -12.71 -4.86
N ALA A 71 -5.56 -12.11 -4.68
CA ALA A 71 -5.74 -10.96 -3.80
C ALA A 71 -6.49 -11.39 -2.54
N PHE A 72 -6.03 -10.88 -1.39
CA PHE A 72 -6.67 -11.08 -0.10
C PHE A 72 -7.19 -9.74 0.38
N VAL A 73 -8.46 -9.67 0.74
CA VAL A 73 -9.16 -8.43 1.08
C VAL A 73 -9.73 -8.53 2.48
N SER A 74 -9.47 -7.55 3.32
CA SER A 74 -10.07 -7.42 4.64
C SER A 74 -11.47 -6.81 4.52
N ASN A 75 -12.50 -7.58 4.85
CA ASN A 75 -13.89 -7.11 4.92
C ASN A 75 -14.16 -6.52 6.31
N TYR A 76 -13.90 -5.23 6.45
CA TYR A 76 -13.97 -4.52 7.72
C TYR A 76 -15.40 -4.37 8.26
N GLY A 77 -16.37 -4.38 7.32
CA GLY A 77 -17.76 -4.12 7.60
C GLY A 77 -18.11 -2.62 7.61
N ALA A 78 -19.38 -2.32 7.70
CA ALA A 78 -19.90 -0.97 7.75
C ALA A 78 -20.73 -0.76 9.03
N GLN A 79 -22.05 -0.95 8.99
CA GLN A 79 -22.91 -0.86 10.18
C GLN A 79 -22.69 -2.03 11.13
N GLN A 80 -22.44 -3.22 10.58
CA GLN A 80 -22.03 -4.38 11.34
C GLN A 80 -20.52 -4.60 11.21
N HIS A 81 -19.90 -5.18 12.25
CA HIS A 81 -18.49 -5.47 12.23
C HIS A 81 -18.21 -6.63 11.29
N GLY A 82 -17.38 -6.39 10.28
CA GLY A 82 -16.91 -7.45 9.40
C GLY A 82 -16.04 -8.46 10.15
N HIS A 83 -16.03 -9.70 9.67
CA HIS A 83 -15.30 -10.81 10.28
C HIS A 83 -14.83 -11.84 9.24
N SER A 84 -14.46 -11.37 8.04
CA SER A 84 -13.99 -12.28 6.98
C SER A 84 -12.88 -11.67 6.15
N LEU A 85 -12.11 -12.55 5.48
CA LEU A 85 -11.24 -12.19 4.39
C LEU A 85 -11.82 -12.76 3.09
N CYS A 86 -11.79 -11.96 2.02
CA CYS A 86 -12.14 -12.41 0.68
C CYS A 86 -10.86 -12.82 -0.05
N VAL A 87 -10.87 -13.98 -0.70
CA VAL A 87 -9.77 -14.45 -1.55
C VAL A 87 -10.23 -14.42 -2.99
N VAL A 88 -9.58 -13.58 -3.80
CA VAL A 88 -9.93 -13.39 -5.21
C VAL A 88 -8.86 -14.00 -6.10
N ASP A 89 -9.25 -14.85 -7.04
CA ASP A 89 -8.41 -15.21 -8.18
C ASP A 89 -8.41 -14.05 -9.17
N ILE A 90 -7.25 -13.44 -9.35
CA ILE A 90 -7.10 -12.21 -10.13
C ILE A 90 -7.31 -12.47 -11.62
N ALA A 91 -6.82 -13.60 -12.13
CA ALA A 91 -6.97 -13.97 -13.54
C ALA A 91 -8.43 -14.34 -13.88
N ALA A 92 -9.07 -15.10 -13.00
CA ALA A 92 -10.49 -15.46 -13.12
C ALA A 92 -11.43 -14.27 -12.78
N ARG A 93 -10.91 -13.22 -12.13
CA ARG A 93 -11.68 -12.04 -11.70
C ARG A 93 -12.86 -12.41 -10.80
N LYS A 94 -12.63 -13.32 -9.87
CA LYS A 94 -13.69 -13.95 -9.09
C LYS A 94 -13.22 -14.25 -7.67
N GLU A 95 -14.10 -14.01 -6.67
CA GLU A 95 -13.92 -14.58 -5.35
C GLU A 95 -13.96 -16.10 -5.43
N ILE A 96 -12.93 -16.76 -4.91
CA ILE A 96 -12.80 -18.21 -4.88
C ILE A 96 -12.95 -18.79 -3.48
N ARG A 97 -12.82 -17.94 -2.46
CA ARG A 97 -12.94 -18.36 -1.06
C ARG A 97 -13.27 -17.17 -0.18
N ARG A 98 -14.08 -17.42 0.83
CA ARG A 98 -14.28 -16.53 1.96
C ARG A 98 -13.78 -17.19 3.22
N VAL A 99 -12.83 -16.56 3.90
CA VAL A 99 -12.25 -17.04 5.14
C VAL A 99 -13.00 -16.39 6.28
N GLU A 100 -13.80 -17.17 7.00
CA GLU A 100 -14.52 -16.69 8.16
C GLU A 100 -13.57 -16.60 9.36
N LEU A 101 -13.51 -15.44 9.98
CA LEU A 101 -12.63 -15.14 11.11
C LEU A 101 -13.32 -15.34 12.48
N GLY A 102 -14.61 -15.66 12.47
CA GLY A 102 -15.39 -15.90 13.69
C GLY A 102 -15.49 -14.67 14.58
N SER A 103 -14.92 -14.75 15.77
CA SER A 103 -14.92 -13.65 16.74
C SER A 103 -13.84 -12.59 16.51
N LEU A 104 -12.99 -12.73 15.49
CA LEU A 104 -11.98 -11.73 15.12
C LEU A 104 -12.65 -10.65 14.27
N LEU A 105 -13.02 -9.55 14.91
CA LEU A 105 -13.88 -8.53 14.33
C LEU A 105 -13.08 -7.35 13.79
N ARG A 106 -13.58 -6.77 12.68
CA ARG A 106 -12.96 -5.65 11.95
C ARG A 106 -11.54 -5.95 11.50
N PRO A 107 -11.35 -6.95 10.60
CA PRO A 107 -10.05 -7.15 9.96
C PRO A 107 -9.68 -5.90 9.16
N HIS A 108 -8.45 -5.37 9.37
CA HIS A 108 -8.00 -4.14 8.73
C HIS A 108 -6.69 -4.34 7.99
N GLY A 109 -5.56 -3.91 8.55
CA GLY A 109 -4.25 -4.09 7.93
C GLY A 109 -3.96 -5.54 7.58
N ILE A 110 -3.45 -5.79 6.38
CA ILE A 110 -3.23 -7.13 5.83
C ILE A 110 -1.98 -7.15 4.95
N GLU A 111 -1.16 -8.19 5.08
CA GLU A 111 0.05 -8.37 4.26
C GLU A 111 0.31 -9.84 3.97
N ALA A 112 0.58 -10.17 2.69
CA ALA A 112 0.96 -11.52 2.26
C ALA A 112 2.48 -11.65 2.19
N LYS A 113 3.00 -12.76 2.70
CA LYS A 113 4.41 -13.10 2.65
C LYS A 113 4.64 -14.59 2.81
N ASP A 114 5.48 -15.17 1.96
CA ASP A 114 5.95 -16.57 2.04
C ASP A 114 4.78 -17.58 2.19
N GLY A 115 3.73 -17.40 1.37
CA GLY A 115 2.57 -18.29 1.36
C GLY A 115 1.66 -18.13 2.58
N LYS A 116 1.76 -17.04 3.31
CA LYS A 116 0.93 -16.70 4.46
C LYS A 116 0.32 -15.32 4.29
N VAL A 117 -0.79 -15.08 4.97
CA VAL A 117 -1.45 -13.79 5.04
C VAL A 117 -1.56 -13.38 6.50
N TYR A 118 -0.94 -12.27 6.83
CA TYR A 118 -1.00 -11.68 8.16
C TYR A 118 -2.07 -10.59 8.17
N PHE A 119 -2.85 -10.52 9.24
CA PHE A 119 -3.92 -9.56 9.37
C PHE A 119 -4.09 -9.06 10.81
N ILE A 120 -4.64 -7.86 10.94
CA ILE A 120 -5.06 -7.30 12.21
C ILE A 120 -6.58 -7.46 12.34
N SER A 121 -7.04 -7.84 13.52
CA SER A 121 -8.43 -7.73 13.96
C SER A 121 -8.54 -6.59 14.98
N GLU A 122 -9.02 -5.44 14.53
CA GLU A 122 -8.97 -4.18 15.29
C GLU A 122 -9.73 -4.27 16.62
N LEU A 123 -10.98 -4.74 16.60
CA LEU A 123 -11.80 -4.78 17.80
C LEU A 123 -11.41 -5.85 18.80
N THR A 124 -10.75 -6.91 18.35
CA THR A 124 -10.32 -7.98 19.25
C THR A 124 -8.85 -7.86 19.67
N ARG A 125 -8.18 -6.75 19.28
CA ARG A 125 -6.78 -6.46 19.67
C ARG A 125 -5.84 -7.62 19.34
N THR A 126 -6.04 -8.25 18.17
CA THR A 126 -5.37 -9.49 17.80
C THR A 126 -4.73 -9.35 16.43
N VAL A 127 -3.57 -9.94 16.24
CA VAL A 127 -3.00 -10.22 14.93
C VAL A 127 -3.07 -11.70 14.66
N GLY A 128 -3.31 -12.06 13.40
CA GLY A 128 -3.43 -13.45 12.97
C GLY A 128 -2.62 -13.73 11.71
N ARG A 129 -2.37 -15.02 11.50
CA ARG A 129 -1.76 -15.53 10.27
C ARG A 129 -2.63 -16.63 9.68
N TYR A 130 -3.03 -16.42 8.43
CA TYR A 130 -3.77 -17.37 7.63
C TYR A 130 -2.84 -18.09 6.65
N ASP A 131 -2.78 -19.40 6.73
CA ASP A 131 -2.12 -20.27 5.77
C ASP A 131 -3.10 -20.58 4.65
N PHE A 132 -2.94 -19.98 3.47
CA PHE A 132 -3.90 -20.17 2.40
C PHE A 132 -3.74 -21.50 1.64
N ALA A 133 -2.59 -22.17 1.75
CA ALA A 133 -2.42 -23.52 1.22
C ALA A 133 -3.09 -24.56 2.11
N ALA A 134 -2.98 -24.42 3.43
CA ALA A 134 -3.62 -25.30 4.39
C ALA A 134 -5.06 -24.89 4.75
N ASP A 135 -5.53 -23.76 4.26
CA ASP A 135 -6.84 -23.16 4.54
C ASP A 135 -7.17 -23.07 6.04
N LYS A 136 -6.28 -22.51 6.80
CA LYS A 136 -6.46 -22.37 8.26
C LYS A 136 -5.72 -21.16 8.83
N ILE A 137 -6.24 -20.62 9.92
CA ILE A 137 -5.50 -19.71 10.78
C ILE A 137 -4.55 -20.58 11.62
N ASP A 138 -3.24 -20.41 11.42
CA ASP A 138 -2.21 -21.23 12.06
C ASP A 138 -1.45 -20.50 13.18
N TRP A 139 -1.70 -19.22 13.36
CA TRP A 139 -1.12 -18.43 14.43
C TRP A 139 -2.00 -17.24 14.78
N LEU A 140 -2.18 -16.99 16.07
CA LEU A 140 -2.89 -15.85 16.64
C LEU A 140 -2.14 -15.34 17.87
N THR A 141 -2.09 -14.02 18.05
CA THR A 141 -1.62 -13.41 19.28
C THR A 141 -2.33 -12.10 19.58
N GLY A 142 -2.66 -11.87 20.85
CA GLY A 142 -3.22 -10.61 21.31
C GLY A 142 -2.14 -9.54 21.43
N THR A 143 -2.38 -8.34 20.91
CA THR A 143 -1.46 -7.19 21.05
C THR A 143 -1.62 -6.48 22.37
N GLY A 144 -2.77 -6.62 23.03
CA GLY A 144 -3.14 -5.85 24.23
C GLY A 144 -3.37 -4.36 23.95
N GLN A 145 -3.36 -3.93 22.69
CA GLN A 145 -3.45 -2.53 22.26
C GLN A 145 -4.76 -2.25 21.55
N ASP A 146 -5.33 -1.08 21.82
CA ASP A 146 -6.56 -0.62 21.19
C ASP A 146 -6.32 0.04 19.83
N GLY A 147 -7.26 -0.21 18.90
CA GLY A 147 -7.23 0.39 17.58
C GLY A 147 -6.05 -0.08 16.72
N GLY A 148 -5.67 -1.36 16.82
CA GLY A 148 -4.71 -1.96 15.92
C GLY A 148 -5.18 -1.83 14.48
N HIS A 149 -4.50 -1.03 13.65
CA HIS A 149 -5.05 -0.56 12.37
C HIS A 149 -4.26 -1.09 11.17
N MET A 150 -3.01 -0.70 11.03
CA MET A 150 -2.14 -1.14 9.94
C MET A 150 -1.00 -2.00 10.47
N LEU A 151 -0.48 -2.86 9.60
CA LEU A 151 0.71 -3.68 9.89
C LEU A 151 1.73 -3.59 8.75
N VAL A 152 2.96 -3.90 9.08
CA VAL A 152 4.05 -4.11 8.13
C VAL A 152 4.97 -5.21 8.62
N LEU A 153 5.46 -6.05 7.70
CA LEU A 153 6.42 -7.12 7.97
C LEU A 153 7.84 -6.65 7.67
N THR A 154 8.80 -7.13 8.44
CA THR A 154 10.22 -7.00 8.05
C THR A 154 10.49 -7.78 6.74
N PRO A 155 11.46 -7.35 5.91
CA PRO A 155 11.78 -8.04 4.65
C PRO A 155 12.09 -9.53 4.80
N ASP A 156 12.62 -9.94 5.94
CA ASP A 156 12.89 -11.35 6.27
C ASP A 156 11.68 -12.13 6.82
N GLY A 157 10.52 -11.45 6.98
CA GLY A 157 9.30 -12.06 7.47
C GLY A 157 9.31 -12.50 8.93
N LYS A 158 10.30 -12.11 9.72
CA LYS A 158 10.44 -12.58 11.12
C LYS A 158 9.82 -11.67 12.14
N ARG A 159 9.52 -10.44 11.79
CA ARG A 159 8.93 -9.45 12.69
C ARG A 159 7.82 -8.67 11.99
N MET A 160 6.82 -8.33 12.76
CA MET A 160 5.70 -7.48 12.37
C MET A 160 5.70 -6.22 13.23
N TYR A 161 5.28 -5.11 12.65
CA TYR A 161 4.96 -3.89 13.38
C TYR A 161 3.50 -3.54 13.14
N THR A 162 2.77 -3.15 14.20
CA THR A 162 1.38 -2.72 14.10
C THR A 162 1.22 -1.31 14.63
N ALA A 163 0.53 -0.46 13.89
CA ALA A 163 0.12 0.86 14.36
C ALA A 163 -1.19 0.74 15.15
N ASN A 164 -1.20 1.20 16.40
CA ASN A 164 -2.33 1.07 17.31
C ASN A 164 -2.88 2.47 17.65
N ARG A 165 -3.86 2.91 16.88
CA ARG A 165 -4.36 4.30 16.84
C ARG A 165 -4.88 4.83 18.16
N VAL A 166 -5.55 3.99 18.95
CA VAL A 166 -6.18 4.40 20.21
C VAL A 166 -5.20 4.32 21.39
N SER A 167 -4.19 3.49 21.27
CA SER A 167 -3.15 3.33 22.30
C SER A 167 -1.93 4.24 22.11
N ASP A 168 -1.92 5.08 21.06
CA ASP A 168 -0.77 5.96 20.72
C ASP A 168 0.56 5.20 20.74
N ALA A 169 0.58 4.02 20.11
CA ALA A 169 1.73 3.12 20.16
C ALA A 169 1.89 2.31 18.87
N VAL A 170 3.11 1.89 18.61
CA VAL A 170 3.44 0.80 17.67
C VAL A 170 3.81 -0.43 18.48
N THR A 171 3.33 -1.62 18.09
CA THR A 171 3.80 -2.88 18.68
C THR A 171 4.72 -3.58 17.69
N SER A 172 5.94 -3.87 18.13
CA SER A 172 6.87 -4.79 17.46
C SER A 172 6.60 -6.21 17.95
N ILE A 173 6.40 -7.16 17.04
CA ILE A 173 6.02 -8.54 17.35
C ILE A 173 6.96 -9.47 16.60
N ASP A 174 7.79 -10.24 17.31
CA ASP A 174 8.52 -11.34 16.67
C ASP A 174 7.52 -12.42 16.28
N ILE A 175 7.49 -12.81 15.01
CA ILE A 175 6.52 -13.77 14.52
C ILE A 175 6.82 -15.14 15.10
N GLY A 176 5.89 -15.63 15.90
CA GLY A 176 6.00 -16.90 16.59
C GLY A 176 5.63 -18.10 15.74
N SER A 177 5.64 -19.26 16.39
CA SER A 177 5.09 -20.51 15.88
C SER A 177 3.66 -20.71 16.44
N PRO A 178 2.90 -21.69 15.95
CA PRO A 178 1.59 -22.04 16.53
C PRO A 178 1.62 -22.34 18.03
N SER A 179 2.78 -22.73 18.57
CA SER A 179 2.98 -23.04 19.99
C SER A 179 3.63 -21.89 20.80
N SER A 180 4.00 -20.77 20.16
CA SER A 180 4.64 -19.63 20.82
C SER A 180 4.20 -18.32 20.20
N PRO A 181 3.64 -17.38 20.98
CA PRO A 181 3.13 -16.10 20.46
C PRO A 181 4.23 -15.16 19.92
N GLY A 182 5.48 -15.39 20.26
CA GLY A 182 6.59 -14.50 19.95
C GLY A 182 6.79 -13.41 21.04
N LYS A 183 7.92 -12.71 20.96
CA LYS A 183 8.21 -11.58 21.85
C LYS A 183 7.54 -10.31 21.31
N MET A 184 7.01 -9.49 22.20
CA MET A 184 6.41 -8.20 21.86
C MET A 184 7.11 -7.06 22.60
N VAL A 185 7.22 -5.92 21.91
CA VAL A 185 7.69 -4.66 22.47
C VAL A 185 6.71 -3.56 22.06
N GLN A 186 6.22 -2.82 23.05
CA GLN A 186 5.38 -1.64 22.80
C GLN A 186 6.27 -0.40 22.74
N ILE A 187 6.04 0.43 21.73
CA ILE A 187 6.80 1.63 21.43
C ILE A 187 5.80 2.78 21.43
N ALA A 188 5.88 3.66 22.44
CA ALA A 188 5.05 4.86 22.47
C ALA A 188 5.41 5.78 21.30
N THR A 189 4.41 6.29 20.61
CA THR A 189 4.52 7.17 19.43
C THR A 189 3.86 8.51 19.68
N GLY A 190 3.81 9.37 18.66
CA GLY A 190 2.87 10.47 18.62
C GLY A 190 1.42 9.99 18.58
N SER A 191 0.48 10.94 18.58
CA SER A 191 -0.93 10.62 18.73
C SER A 191 -1.56 10.01 17.47
N LYS A 192 -2.33 8.95 17.67
CA LYS A 192 -3.08 8.22 16.63
C LYS A 192 -2.21 7.74 15.47
N PRO A 193 -1.21 6.86 15.72
CA PRO A 193 -0.43 6.24 14.65
C PRO A 193 -1.35 5.45 13.72
N GLU A 194 -1.18 5.60 12.39
CA GLU A 194 -2.05 4.97 11.41
C GLU A 194 -1.27 4.36 10.25
N GLY A 195 -0.83 5.18 9.27
CA GLY A 195 -0.02 4.70 8.16
C GLY A 195 1.36 4.28 8.62
N ILE A 196 1.76 3.06 8.29
CA ILE A 196 3.05 2.49 8.67
C ILE A 196 3.70 1.84 7.46
N ASP A 197 5.01 1.99 7.33
CA ASP A 197 5.80 1.27 6.32
C ASP A 197 7.23 1.04 6.82
N ILE A 198 7.92 0.09 6.20
CA ILE A 198 9.29 -0.25 6.54
C ILE A 198 10.23 0.12 5.40
N SER A 199 11.41 0.63 5.72
CA SER A 199 12.45 0.90 4.72
C SER A 199 12.83 -0.38 3.98
N PRO A 200 13.13 -0.32 2.66
CA PRO A 200 13.48 -1.52 1.87
C PRO A 200 14.68 -2.31 2.41
N ASP A 201 15.56 -1.66 3.16
CA ASP A 201 16.70 -2.32 3.84
C ASP A 201 16.34 -2.93 5.20
N GLY A 202 15.07 -2.78 5.62
CA GLY A 202 14.53 -3.35 6.85
C GLY A 202 15.02 -2.72 8.15
N LYS A 203 15.65 -1.54 8.11
CA LYS A 203 16.27 -0.93 9.30
C LYS A 203 15.39 0.07 10.02
N GLU A 204 14.45 0.69 9.33
CA GLU A 204 13.60 1.73 9.89
C GLU A 204 12.13 1.45 9.59
N VAL A 205 11.28 1.62 10.59
CA VAL A 205 9.83 1.68 10.43
C VAL A 205 9.40 3.14 10.58
N TRP A 206 8.67 3.64 9.59
CA TRP A 206 8.13 4.99 9.62
C TRP A 206 6.61 4.92 9.84
N VAL A 207 6.11 5.71 10.80
CA VAL A 207 4.69 5.74 11.14
C VAL A 207 4.17 7.16 11.16
N GLY A 208 3.02 7.38 10.53
CA GLY A 208 2.31 8.66 10.50
C GLY A 208 1.35 8.77 11.68
N ASN A 209 1.52 9.82 12.49
CA ASN A 209 0.68 10.11 13.65
C ASN A 209 -0.39 11.12 13.23
N THR A 210 -1.62 10.64 13.01
CA THR A 210 -2.72 11.45 12.45
C THR A 210 -3.27 12.48 13.44
N GLY A 211 -3.03 12.30 14.74
CA GLY A 211 -3.51 13.21 15.79
C GLY A 211 -2.66 14.47 15.96
N ASP A 212 -1.37 14.41 15.63
CA ASP A 212 -0.44 15.53 15.80
C ASP A 212 0.33 15.91 14.52
N GLY A 213 0.08 15.22 13.40
CA GLY A 213 0.63 15.59 12.10
C GLY A 213 2.12 15.29 11.95
N THR A 214 2.64 14.32 12.68
CA THR A 214 4.06 13.95 12.70
C THR A 214 4.33 12.61 12.02
N ILE A 215 5.60 12.35 11.72
CA ILE A 215 6.16 11.03 11.41
C ILE A 215 7.13 10.66 12.53
N ASP A 216 6.98 9.44 13.06
CA ASP A 216 8.00 8.82 13.91
C ASP A 216 8.80 7.80 13.10
N ILE A 217 10.11 7.79 13.33
CA ILE A 217 11.06 6.82 12.76
C ILE A 217 11.53 5.91 13.86
N ILE A 218 11.21 4.63 13.76
CA ILE A 218 11.57 3.58 14.71
C ILE A 218 12.76 2.79 14.15
N ASP A 219 13.79 2.61 14.95
CA ASP A 219 14.91 1.72 14.63
C ASP A 219 14.50 0.26 14.88
N VAL A 220 14.61 -0.59 13.86
CA VAL A 220 14.19 -2.00 13.91
C VAL A 220 15.04 -2.82 14.88
N THR A 221 16.31 -2.46 15.10
CA THR A 221 17.21 -3.20 15.99
C THR A 221 16.90 -2.93 17.45
N SER A 222 16.76 -1.66 17.81
CA SER A 222 16.54 -1.23 19.20
C SER A 222 15.07 -1.15 19.62
N ASN A 223 14.13 -1.14 18.64
CA ASN A 223 12.70 -0.85 18.86
C ASN A 223 12.49 0.50 19.59
N ALA A 224 13.27 1.51 19.25
CA ALA A 224 13.17 2.84 19.82
C ALA A 224 12.98 3.89 18.73
N ILE A 225 12.28 4.99 19.07
CA ILE A 225 12.15 6.14 18.17
C ILE A 225 13.52 6.82 18.04
N LYS A 226 14.01 6.91 16.81
CA LYS A 226 15.24 7.63 16.46
C LYS A 226 15.00 9.12 16.24
N GLN A 227 13.84 9.44 15.68
CA GLN A 227 13.48 10.80 15.30
C GLN A 227 11.98 10.93 15.12
N SER A 228 11.46 12.12 15.45
CA SER A 228 10.11 12.57 15.11
C SER A 228 10.19 13.92 14.43
N PHE A 229 9.32 14.16 13.43
CA PHE A 229 9.25 15.46 12.76
C PHE A 229 7.86 15.71 12.20
N ALA A 230 7.47 17.00 12.11
CA ALA A 230 6.20 17.40 11.54
C ALA A 230 6.18 17.17 10.02
N VAL A 231 5.09 16.59 9.52
CA VAL A 231 4.92 16.29 8.09
C VAL A 231 3.68 16.95 7.49
N GLY A 232 2.64 17.18 8.26
CA GLY A 232 1.40 17.74 7.75
C GLY A 232 0.33 17.88 8.82
N LYS A 233 -0.94 17.64 8.44
CA LYS A 233 -2.08 17.72 9.35
C LYS A 233 -2.59 16.35 9.80
N VAL A 234 -2.84 15.45 8.81
CA VAL A 234 -3.39 14.12 9.05
C VAL A 234 -2.68 13.12 8.12
N PRO A 235 -1.44 12.70 8.44
CA PRO A 235 -0.66 11.76 7.62
C PRO A 235 -1.23 10.34 7.75
N ILE A 236 -2.14 9.97 6.84
CA ILE A 236 -2.94 8.75 6.94
C ILE A 236 -2.27 7.52 6.29
N ARG A 237 -1.39 7.72 5.31
CA ARG A 237 -0.62 6.65 4.68
C ARG A 237 0.84 7.06 4.52
N VAL A 238 1.74 6.12 4.72
CA VAL A 238 3.19 6.29 4.56
C VAL A 238 3.68 5.16 3.66
N LYS A 239 4.43 5.47 2.60
CA LYS A 239 4.98 4.46 1.68
C LYS A 239 6.37 4.83 1.18
N PHE A 240 7.33 3.92 1.36
CA PHE A 240 8.67 4.02 0.78
C PHE A 240 8.66 3.75 -0.72
N THR A 241 9.48 4.47 -1.47
CA THR A 241 9.83 4.05 -2.83
C THR A 241 10.72 2.80 -2.78
N PRO A 242 10.67 1.91 -3.81
CA PRO A 242 11.44 0.66 -3.81
C PRO A 242 12.95 0.85 -3.67
N ASP A 243 13.47 2.00 -4.09
CA ASP A 243 14.89 2.36 -3.95
C ASP A 243 15.24 2.95 -2.57
N GLY A 244 14.26 3.10 -1.69
CA GLY A 244 14.41 3.64 -0.33
C GLY A 244 14.75 5.13 -0.26
N LYS A 245 14.78 5.85 -1.38
CA LYS A 245 15.22 7.26 -1.38
C LYS A 245 14.13 8.23 -0.97
N ARG A 246 12.87 7.88 -1.16
CA ARG A 246 11.75 8.77 -0.87
C ARG A 246 10.68 8.04 -0.06
N VAL A 247 9.92 8.83 0.67
CA VAL A 247 8.67 8.42 1.32
C VAL A 247 7.54 9.30 0.82
N LEU A 248 6.46 8.67 0.40
CA LEU A 248 5.22 9.34 0.04
C LEU A 248 4.26 9.27 1.22
N VAL A 249 3.62 10.38 1.53
CA VAL A 249 2.62 10.47 2.61
C VAL A 249 1.36 11.13 2.08
N SER A 250 0.21 10.47 2.24
CA SER A 250 -1.07 11.14 2.02
C SER A 250 -1.46 11.93 3.25
N ASP A 251 -1.40 13.25 3.14
CA ASP A 251 -1.90 14.17 4.17
C ASP A 251 -3.37 14.46 3.88
N ASN A 252 -4.25 13.63 4.44
CA ASN A 252 -5.70 13.74 4.24
C ASN A 252 -6.25 15.08 4.74
N GLY A 253 -5.74 15.59 5.86
CA GLY A 253 -6.20 16.83 6.46
C GLY A 253 -5.79 18.09 5.70
N ALA A 254 -4.72 18.04 4.90
CA ALA A 254 -4.30 19.11 4.03
C ALA A 254 -4.78 18.92 2.58
N GLY A 255 -5.24 17.72 2.21
CA GLY A 255 -5.57 17.37 0.83
C GLY A 255 -4.31 17.36 -0.05
N GLU A 256 -3.22 16.80 0.44
CA GLU A 256 -1.91 16.82 -0.23
C GLU A 256 -1.27 15.43 -0.28
N LEU A 257 -0.48 15.19 -1.32
CA LEU A 257 0.56 14.17 -1.33
C LEU A 257 1.89 14.84 -0.96
N VAL A 258 2.51 14.38 0.13
CA VAL A 258 3.77 14.89 0.64
C VAL A 258 4.89 13.95 0.23
N ILE A 259 5.96 14.48 -0.34
CA ILE A 259 7.14 13.73 -0.75
C ILE A 259 8.29 14.11 0.17
N ILE A 260 8.91 13.10 0.78
CA ILE A 260 9.99 13.24 1.75
C ILE A 260 11.24 12.61 1.15
N ASP A 261 12.39 13.28 1.29
CA ASP A 261 13.70 12.65 1.11
C ASP A 261 13.96 11.78 2.37
N ALA A 262 14.03 10.46 2.17
CA ALA A 262 14.13 9.52 3.28
C ALA A 262 15.47 9.63 4.02
N HIS A 263 16.54 9.96 3.32
CA HIS A 263 17.87 10.10 3.95
C HIS A 263 18.02 11.42 4.70
N ALA A 264 17.62 12.51 4.07
CA ALA A 264 17.66 13.85 4.68
C ALA A 264 16.54 14.05 5.72
N ARG A 265 15.49 13.20 5.71
CA ARG A 265 14.31 13.27 6.59
C ARG A 265 13.62 14.63 6.50
N LYS A 266 13.46 15.12 5.28
CA LYS A 266 12.89 16.44 4.99
C LYS A 266 11.87 16.36 3.88
N VAL A 267 10.79 17.10 4.04
CA VAL A 267 9.81 17.31 2.97
C VAL A 267 10.49 18.04 1.82
N ILE A 268 10.44 17.45 0.62
CA ILE A 268 11.02 18.03 -0.60
C ILE A 268 9.96 18.58 -1.55
N LYS A 269 8.72 18.07 -1.48
CA LYS A 269 7.62 18.56 -2.30
C LYS A 269 6.28 18.28 -1.63
N ARG A 270 5.29 19.14 -1.89
CA ARG A 270 3.89 18.94 -1.59
C ARG A 270 3.10 19.15 -2.87
N VAL A 271 2.19 18.23 -3.16
CA VAL A 271 1.37 18.28 -4.36
C VAL A 271 -0.10 18.15 -3.95
N LYS A 272 -0.94 19.07 -4.43
CA LYS A 272 -2.38 19.02 -4.14
C LYS A 272 -3.00 17.72 -4.62
N ALA A 273 -3.74 17.08 -3.73
CA ALA A 273 -4.47 15.83 -3.94
C ALA A 273 -5.86 15.95 -3.33
N GLU A 274 -6.64 16.95 -3.80
CA GLU A 274 -7.97 17.23 -3.27
C GLU A 274 -8.90 16.02 -3.40
N GLY A 275 -9.84 15.87 -2.49
CA GLY A 275 -10.78 14.73 -2.47
C GLY A 275 -10.37 13.62 -1.52
N ALA A 276 -9.80 13.98 -0.38
CA ALA A 276 -9.42 13.08 0.72
C ALA A 276 -8.44 11.97 0.27
N PRO A 277 -7.15 12.30 0.06
CA PRO A 277 -6.13 11.30 -0.27
C PRO A 277 -5.93 10.35 0.90
N VAL A 278 -5.97 9.04 0.62
CA VAL A 278 -5.85 7.94 1.60
C VAL A 278 -4.81 6.92 1.14
N GLY A 279 -5.21 5.86 0.48
CA GLY A 279 -4.33 4.79 0.02
C GLY A 279 -3.23 5.28 -0.92
N ILE A 280 -2.03 4.74 -0.76
CA ILE A 280 -0.90 4.91 -1.69
C ILE A 280 -0.38 3.53 -2.06
N LEU A 281 -0.22 3.30 -3.37
CA LEU A 281 0.48 2.15 -3.91
C LEU A 281 1.61 2.65 -4.81
N ILE A 282 2.82 2.16 -4.59
CA ILE A 282 3.97 2.43 -5.46
C ILE A 282 4.22 1.20 -6.31
N VAL A 283 4.27 1.37 -7.64
CA VAL A 283 4.56 0.27 -8.56
C VAL A 283 5.99 -0.23 -8.31
N PRO A 284 6.23 -1.56 -8.31
CA PRO A 284 7.56 -2.12 -8.01
C PRO A 284 8.70 -1.65 -8.92
N ASP A 285 8.38 -1.12 -10.12
CA ASP A 285 9.37 -0.53 -11.03
C ASP A 285 9.88 0.85 -10.57
N GLY A 286 9.29 1.43 -9.51
CA GLY A 286 9.67 2.71 -8.94
C GLY A 286 9.39 3.93 -9.83
N LYS A 287 8.57 3.79 -10.88
CA LYS A 287 8.27 4.89 -11.83
C LYS A 287 6.98 5.63 -11.51
N ARG A 288 5.98 4.92 -11.02
CA ARG A 288 4.64 5.44 -10.75
C ARG A 288 4.17 5.10 -9.35
N ALA A 289 3.35 5.97 -8.81
CA ALA A 289 2.51 5.68 -7.66
C ALA A 289 1.05 5.93 -8.00
N PHE A 290 0.16 5.28 -7.28
CA PHE A 290 -1.27 5.49 -7.34
C PHE A 290 -1.74 6.02 -5.98
N VAL A 291 -2.58 7.04 -6.00
CA VAL A 291 -3.11 7.69 -4.80
C VAL A 291 -4.63 7.64 -4.84
N ALA A 292 -5.23 6.91 -3.91
CA ALA A 292 -6.67 6.84 -3.77
C ALA A 292 -7.20 8.15 -3.16
N ARG A 293 -8.17 8.79 -3.82
CA ARG A 293 -8.85 10.00 -3.37
C ARG A 293 -10.29 9.63 -3.04
N SER A 294 -10.45 9.14 -1.81
CA SER A 294 -11.66 8.43 -1.34
C SER A 294 -12.93 9.26 -1.47
N GLY A 295 -12.84 10.57 -1.20
CA GLY A 295 -13.97 11.50 -1.32
C GLY A 295 -14.36 11.86 -2.75
N SER A 296 -13.52 11.53 -3.74
CA SER A 296 -13.78 11.86 -5.15
C SER A 296 -14.07 10.64 -6.03
N GLY A 297 -13.96 9.42 -5.50
CA GLY A 297 -14.19 8.20 -6.27
C GLY A 297 -13.14 7.94 -7.37
N ILE A 298 -11.92 8.45 -7.19
CA ILE A 298 -10.83 8.34 -8.18
C ILE A 298 -9.54 7.82 -7.56
N VAL A 299 -8.71 7.26 -8.41
CA VAL A 299 -7.30 6.99 -8.13
C VAL A 299 -6.45 7.84 -9.08
N SER A 300 -5.59 8.67 -8.53
CA SER A 300 -4.69 9.53 -9.30
C SER A 300 -3.37 8.81 -9.58
N VAL A 301 -2.86 8.99 -10.79
CA VAL A 301 -1.56 8.48 -11.24
C VAL A 301 -0.49 9.53 -10.96
N PHE A 302 0.52 9.16 -10.19
CA PHE A 302 1.62 10.04 -9.81
C PHE A 302 2.92 9.55 -10.44
N ASP A 303 3.60 10.40 -11.18
CA ASP A 303 4.91 10.10 -11.76
C ASP A 303 6.03 10.40 -10.77
N LEU A 304 6.83 9.39 -10.43
CA LEU A 304 7.91 9.51 -9.44
C LEU A 304 9.16 10.19 -9.99
N GLY A 305 9.27 10.37 -11.30
CA GLY A 305 10.37 11.12 -11.94
C GLY A 305 10.13 12.63 -11.90
N THR A 306 8.94 13.06 -12.32
CA THR A 306 8.56 14.49 -12.37
C THR A 306 7.98 14.98 -11.04
N LEU A 307 7.55 14.07 -10.18
CA LEU A 307 6.82 14.35 -8.93
C LEU A 307 5.52 15.15 -9.17
N GLU A 308 4.74 14.71 -10.16
CA GLU A 308 3.47 15.34 -10.53
C GLU A 308 2.39 14.29 -10.82
N PHE A 309 1.12 14.67 -10.62
CA PHE A 309 0.01 13.86 -11.10
C PHE A 309 -0.10 13.96 -12.61
N THR A 310 -0.29 12.81 -13.28
CA THR A 310 -0.35 12.69 -14.74
C THR A 310 -1.72 12.28 -15.26
N GLY A 311 -2.62 11.89 -14.38
CA GLY A 311 -3.98 11.50 -14.76
C GLY A 311 -4.78 10.94 -13.60
N ASP A 312 -6.07 10.73 -13.85
CA ASP A 312 -7.03 10.20 -12.89
C ASP A 312 -7.79 9.01 -13.49
N ILE A 313 -8.09 8.03 -12.65
CA ILE A 313 -8.88 6.84 -12.99
C ILE A 313 -10.14 6.85 -12.12
N LYS A 314 -11.31 6.85 -12.74
CA LYS A 314 -12.58 6.66 -12.00
C LYS A 314 -12.70 5.19 -11.62
N THR A 315 -12.84 4.90 -10.34
CA THR A 315 -12.87 3.51 -9.83
C THR A 315 -14.21 3.12 -9.21
N GLY A 316 -14.84 4.01 -8.49
CA GLY A 316 -16.06 3.79 -7.73
C GLY A 316 -16.06 4.60 -6.44
N ASN A 317 -16.98 4.33 -5.53
CA ASN A 317 -17.14 5.14 -4.32
C ASN A 317 -16.23 4.67 -3.18
N GLY A 318 -15.46 5.61 -2.63
CA GLY A 318 -14.58 5.37 -1.49
C GLY A 318 -13.38 4.48 -1.82
N PRO A 319 -12.58 4.75 -2.89
CA PRO A 319 -11.34 4.00 -3.14
C PRO A 319 -10.36 4.16 -1.98
N ASP A 320 -9.65 3.04 -1.61
CA ASP A 320 -8.69 3.03 -0.51
C ASP A 320 -7.58 2.01 -0.72
N GLY A 321 -7.71 0.80 -0.16
CA GLY A 321 -6.71 -0.26 -0.28
C GLY A 321 -6.44 -0.64 -1.74
N MET A 322 -5.16 -0.77 -2.09
CA MET A 322 -4.73 -1.07 -3.44
C MET A 322 -3.68 -2.18 -3.45
N GLY A 323 -3.65 -2.94 -4.54
CA GLY A 323 -2.66 -3.98 -4.81
C GLY A 323 -2.14 -3.89 -6.25
N TRP A 324 -0.95 -4.45 -6.47
CA TRP A 324 -0.35 -4.56 -7.80
C TRP A 324 -0.04 -6.02 -8.12
N THR A 325 -0.47 -6.47 -9.30
CA THR A 325 -0.08 -7.79 -9.80
C THR A 325 1.22 -7.70 -10.58
N LYS A 326 1.90 -8.82 -10.70
CA LYS A 326 3.09 -8.94 -11.57
C LYS A 326 2.69 -9.34 -12.97
#